data_d30f6685837d82ce5b790e0be8ee31ae
#
_entry.id   d30f6685837d82ce5b790e0be8ee31ae
#
_cell.length_a   1.000
_cell.length_b   1.000
_cell.length_c   1.000
_cell.angle_alpha   90.00
_cell.angle_beta   90.00
_cell.angle_gamma   90.00
#
_symmetry.space_group_name_H-M   'P 1'
#
loop_
_entity.id
_entity.type
_entity.pdbx_description
1 polymer ?
#
loop_
_entity_poly.entity_id
_entity_poly.type
_entity_poly.pdbx_seq_one_letter_code
_entity_poly.pdbx_strand_id
1 'polypeptide(L)'
;DADLRQTVLVHPELGLGAKIYDTARRLEYPGLARSAIKQRLRREQLSEEMRLMYVALTRARERLFVTAAIKHPEEKMQKMMLQCTRPMSAEVLLGASSMAEWMIYAQLCAEQEKFRLSFLSTEAQEAQQDIEATADIACADPELVAVLEKNAAFSYPHAAASALPSKVTATELKRLEAP
;
A
#
# COMPACT_ATOMS: atom_id res chain seq x y z
N ASP A 1 -13.11 -2.71 -3.80
CA ASP A 1 -14.27 -3.58 -3.44
C ASP A 1 -15.66 -3.04 -3.87
N ALA A 2 -15.75 -1.89 -4.56
CA ALA A 2 -17.03 -1.36 -5.05
C ALA A 2 -17.70 -2.31 -6.06
N ASP A 3 -16.91 -2.91 -6.94
CA ASP A 3 -17.41 -3.82 -7.99
C ASP A 3 -18.05 -5.10 -7.43
N LEU A 4 -17.57 -5.59 -6.29
CA LEU A 4 -18.13 -6.79 -5.64
C LEU A 4 -19.47 -6.54 -4.94
N ARG A 5 -19.92 -5.27 -4.84
CA ARG A 5 -21.21 -4.90 -4.23
C ARG A 5 -22.35 -4.80 -5.23
N GLN A 6 -22.06 -4.85 -6.51
CA GLN A 6 -23.05 -4.75 -7.58
C GLN A 6 -24.13 -5.84 -7.46
N THR A 7 -25.32 -5.55 -7.95
CA THR A 7 -26.47 -6.47 -7.92
C THR A 7 -26.20 -7.72 -8.74
N VAL A 8 -25.53 -7.56 -9.88
CA VAL A 8 -25.13 -8.64 -10.79
C VAL A 8 -23.62 -8.67 -10.88
N LEU A 9 -23.02 -9.83 -10.70
CA LEU A 9 -21.61 -10.08 -10.91
C LEU A 9 -21.44 -10.94 -12.16
N VAL A 10 -20.38 -10.66 -12.90
CA VAL A 10 -20.02 -11.38 -14.13
C VAL A 10 -18.63 -11.95 -13.97
N HIS A 11 -18.45 -13.21 -14.35
CA HIS A 11 -17.13 -13.83 -14.40
C HIS A 11 -16.99 -14.61 -15.70
N PRO A 12 -15.85 -14.53 -16.42
CA PRO A 12 -15.69 -15.18 -17.73
C PRO A 12 -15.95 -16.69 -17.73
N GLU A 13 -15.52 -17.38 -16.67
CA GLU A 13 -15.67 -18.85 -16.56
C GLU A 13 -16.95 -19.27 -15.83
N LEU A 14 -17.41 -18.49 -14.84
CA LEU A 14 -18.55 -18.85 -13.98
C LEU A 14 -19.88 -18.24 -14.43
N GLY A 15 -19.85 -17.35 -15.43
CA GLY A 15 -21.02 -16.72 -16.00
C GLY A 15 -21.57 -15.59 -15.14
N LEU A 16 -22.89 -15.56 -14.95
CA LEU A 16 -23.63 -14.48 -14.29
C LEU A 16 -24.11 -14.91 -12.90
N GLY A 17 -23.96 -14.05 -11.92
CA GLY A 17 -24.50 -14.23 -10.58
C GLY A 17 -25.26 -13.00 -10.10
N ALA A 18 -26.54 -13.13 -9.85
CA ALA A 18 -27.43 -12.07 -9.39
C ALA A 18 -27.85 -12.24 -7.94
N LYS A 19 -28.31 -11.16 -7.34
CA LYS A 19 -29.08 -11.20 -6.09
C LYS A 19 -30.49 -11.71 -6.39
N ILE A 20 -31.06 -12.41 -5.44
CA ILE A 20 -32.41 -12.95 -5.50
C ILE A 20 -33.32 -12.06 -4.66
N TYR A 21 -34.47 -11.70 -5.22
CA TYR A 21 -35.47 -10.87 -4.56
C TYR A 21 -36.72 -11.72 -4.27
N ASP A 22 -37.02 -11.90 -3.01
CA ASP A 22 -38.32 -12.43 -2.57
C ASP A 22 -39.30 -11.27 -2.38
N THR A 23 -40.15 -11.07 -3.38
CA THR A 23 -41.11 -9.97 -3.38
C THR A 23 -42.19 -10.10 -2.32
N ALA A 24 -42.55 -11.35 -1.96
CA ALA A 24 -43.58 -11.60 -0.96
C ALA A 24 -43.09 -11.23 0.46
N ARG A 25 -41.83 -11.49 0.76
CA ARG A 25 -41.21 -11.20 2.05
C ARG A 25 -40.40 -9.90 2.05
N ARG A 26 -40.25 -9.24 0.90
CA ARG A 26 -39.41 -8.05 0.70
C ARG A 26 -37.94 -8.26 1.16
N LEU A 27 -37.42 -9.45 0.88
CA LEU A 27 -36.05 -9.83 1.23
C LEU A 27 -35.17 -9.86 -0.03
N GLU A 28 -33.95 -9.41 0.15
CA GLU A 28 -32.88 -9.49 -0.85
C GLU A 28 -31.75 -10.34 -0.29
N TYR A 29 -31.33 -11.36 -1.00
CA TYR A 29 -30.22 -12.22 -0.60
C TYR A 29 -29.34 -12.60 -1.79
N PRO A 30 -28.05 -12.86 -1.55
CA PRO A 30 -27.14 -13.28 -2.61
C PRO A 30 -27.47 -14.70 -3.06
N GLY A 31 -27.65 -14.92 -4.34
CA GLY A 31 -27.74 -16.25 -4.92
C GLY A 31 -26.42 -17.02 -4.76
N LEU A 32 -26.50 -18.36 -4.81
CA LEU A 32 -25.31 -19.22 -4.68
C LEU A 32 -24.27 -18.91 -5.75
N ALA A 33 -24.68 -18.77 -7.01
CA ALA A 33 -23.81 -18.40 -8.12
C ALA A 33 -23.11 -17.06 -7.87
N ARG A 34 -23.85 -16.05 -7.37
CA ARG A 34 -23.27 -14.75 -7.03
C ARG A 34 -22.24 -14.86 -5.92
N SER A 35 -22.47 -15.68 -4.90
CA SER A 35 -21.54 -15.89 -3.80
C SER A 35 -20.25 -16.56 -4.27
N ALA A 36 -20.37 -17.56 -5.14
CA ALA A 36 -19.23 -18.24 -5.74
C ALA A 36 -18.40 -17.29 -6.62
N ILE A 37 -19.05 -16.52 -7.50
CA ILE A 37 -18.39 -15.52 -8.34
C ILE A 37 -17.70 -14.46 -7.49
N LYS A 38 -18.37 -13.94 -6.46
CA LYS A 38 -17.78 -12.96 -5.55
C LYS A 38 -16.49 -13.48 -4.89
N GLN A 39 -16.51 -14.72 -4.43
CA GLN A 39 -15.34 -15.35 -3.83
C GLN A 39 -14.21 -15.54 -4.84
N ARG A 40 -14.53 -15.94 -6.07
CA ARG A 40 -13.56 -16.11 -7.15
C ARG A 40 -12.89 -14.78 -7.52
N LEU A 41 -13.68 -13.75 -7.79
CA LEU A 41 -13.20 -12.40 -8.12
C LEU A 41 -12.31 -11.82 -7.02
N ARG A 42 -12.70 -12.02 -5.74
CA ARG A 42 -11.87 -11.58 -4.61
C ARG A 42 -10.50 -12.29 -4.59
N ARG A 43 -10.48 -13.60 -4.86
CA ARG A 43 -9.21 -14.34 -4.93
C ARG A 43 -8.32 -13.83 -6.06
N GLU A 44 -8.89 -13.58 -7.21
CA GLU A 44 -8.15 -13.05 -8.36
C GLU A 44 -7.60 -11.65 -8.09
N GLN A 45 -8.41 -10.76 -7.50
CA GLN A 45 -7.97 -9.44 -7.09
C GLN A 45 -6.80 -9.51 -6.11
N LEU A 46 -6.91 -10.32 -5.05
CA LEU A 46 -5.83 -10.48 -4.07
C LEU A 46 -4.57 -11.08 -4.69
N SER A 47 -4.72 -12.00 -5.65
CA SER A 47 -3.59 -12.56 -6.39
C SER A 47 -2.85 -11.49 -7.20
N GLU A 48 -3.58 -10.58 -7.85
CA GLU A 48 -2.99 -9.45 -8.57
C GLU A 48 -2.32 -8.44 -7.61
N GLU A 49 -2.93 -8.16 -6.46
CA GLU A 49 -2.33 -7.31 -5.43
C GLU A 49 -1.02 -7.90 -4.89
N MET A 50 -0.98 -9.23 -4.67
CA MET A 50 0.26 -9.93 -4.28
C MET A 50 1.33 -9.85 -5.37
N ARG A 51 0.94 -9.96 -6.64
CA ARG A 51 1.86 -9.79 -7.77
C ARG A 51 2.44 -8.38 -7.84
N LEU A 52 1.61 -7.37 -7.65
CA LEU A 52 2.05 -5.97 -7.59
C LEU A 52 3.00 -5.74 -6.41
N MET A 53 2.68 -6.30 -5.25
CA MET A 53 3.55 -6.25 -4.08
C MET A 53 4.91 -6.90 -4.36
N TYR A 54 4.93 -8.08 -4.97
CA TYR A 54 6.17 -8.74 -5.36
C TYR A 54 7.02 -7.86 -6.29
N VAL A 55 6.41 -7.25 -7.31
CA VAL A 55 7.11 -6.34 -8.22
C VAL A 55 7.68 -5.14 -7.44
N ALA A 56 6.90 -4.54 -6.54
CA ALA A 56 7.36 -3.40 -5.73
C ALA A 56 8.55 -3.79 -4.84
N LEU A 57 8.48 -4.92 -4.13
CA LEU A 57 9.54 -5.40 -3.25
C LEU A 57 10.84 -5.73 -4.01
N THR A 58 10.74 -6.20 -5.25
CA THR A 58 11.91 -6.55 -6.08
C THR A 58 12.54 -5.38 -6.83
N ARG A 59 11.96 -4.17 -6.76
CA ARG A 59 12.52 -2.96 -7.41
C ARG A 59 13.69 -2.35 -6.66
N ALA A 60 13.74 -2.53 -5.35
CA ALA A 60 14.84 -2.01 -4.53
C ALA A 60 16.15 -2.75 -4.85
N ARG A 61 17.23 -1.98 -5.02
CA ARG A 61 18.57 -2.53 -5.28
C ARG A 61 19.38 -2.70 -4.00
N GLU A 62 19.30 -1.73 -3.08
CA GLU A 62 20.13 -1.69 -1.88
C GLU A 62 19.30 -1.77 -0.61
N ARG A 63 18.30 -0.91 -0.47
CA ARG A 63 17.47 -0.83 0.75
C ARG A 63 16.02 -0.63 0.37
N LEU A 64 15.14 -1.22 1.17
CA LEU A 64 13.69 -1.07 1.06
C LEU A 64 13.13 -0.67 2.42
N PHE A 65 12.39 0.41 2.46
CA PHE A 65 11.63 0.84 3.63
C PHE A 65 10.14 0.75 3.29
N VAL A 66 9.39 0.07 4.15
CA VAL A 66 7.94 -0.05 4.02
C VAL A 66 7.31 0.50 5.29
N THR A 67 6.41 1.44 5.13
CA THR A 67 5.67 2.05 6.23
C THR A 67 4.20 1.73 6.13
N ALA A 68 3.55 1.47 7.26
CA ALA A 68 2.12 1.21 7.31
C ALA A 68 1.54 1.70 8.63
N ALA A 69 0.30 2.17 8.62
CA ALA A 69 -0.44 2.52 9.82
C ALA A 69 -1.30 1.33 10.25
N ILE A 70 -1.14 0.89 11.48
CA ILE A 70 -1.88 -0.24 12.05
C ILE A 70 -2.56 0.22 13.33
N LYS A 71 -3.87 0.03 13.41
CA LYS A 71 -4.63 0.27 14.64
C LYS A 71 -4.44 -0.91 15.59
N HIS A 72 -4.22 -0.63 16.88
CA HIS A 72 -4.02 -1.63 17.93
C HIS A 72 -2.98 -2.70 17.56
N PRO A 73 -1.71 -2.30 17.33
CA PRO A 73 -0.69 -3.19 16.76
C PRO A 73 -0.43 -4.42 17.63
N GLU A 74 -0.43 -4.30 18.93
CA GLU A 74 -0.16 -5.40 19.87
C GLU A 74 -1.24 -6.50 19.81
N GLU A 75 -2.52 -6.10 19.89
CA GLU A 75 -3.64 -7.04 19.79
C GLU A 75 -3.66 -7.73 18.42
N LYS A 76 -3.36 -6.96 17.38
CA LYS A 76 -3.32 -7.47 16.01
C LYS A 76 -2.20 -8.47 15.82
N MET A 77 -1.02 -8.18 16.33
CA MET A 77 0.12 -9.10 16.31
C MET A 77 -0.17 -10.40 17.06
N GLN A 78 -0.79 -10.33 18.24
CA GLN A 78 -1.18 -11.54 18.99
C GLN A 78 -2.15 -12.42 18.17
N LYS A 79 -3.17 -11.84 17.55
CA LYS A 79 -4.11 -12.57 16.68
C LYS A 79 -3.39 -13.20 15.50
N MET A 80 -2.48 -12.48 14.86
CA MET A 80 -1.71 -12.98 13.71
C MET A 80 -0.78 -14.13 14.11
N MET A 81 -0.15 -14.06 15.28
CA MET A 81 0.67 -15.17 15.82
C MET A 81 -0.15 -16.45 16.02
N LEU A 82 -1.38 -16.34 16.52
CA LEU A 82 -2.26 -17.51 16.72
C LEU A 82 -2.71 -18.13 15.37
N GLN A 83 -2.76 -17.35 14.31
CA GLN A 83 -3.15 -17.81 12.97
C GLN A 83 -1.96 -18.30 12.13
N CYS A 84 -0.74 -18.09 12.61
CA CYS A 84 0.47 -18.45 11.90
C CYS A 84 0.66 -19.97 11.91
N THR A 85 0.60 -20.59 10.73
CA THR A 85 0.86 -22.00 10.50
C THR A 85 2.05 -22.16 9.55
N ARG A 86 2.72 -23.31 9.59
CA ARG A 86 3.83 -23.64 8.68
C ARG A 86 3.49 -24.94 7.93
N PRO A 87 3.25 -24.89 6.62
CA PRO A 87 3.18 -23.72 5.74
C PRO A 87 1.99 -22.82 6.04
N MET A 88 2.07 -21.53 5.63
CA MET A 88 0.98 -20.56 5.78
C MET A 88 -0.26 -21.02 5.02
N SER A 89 -1.41 -20.97 5.68
CA SER A 89 -2.70 -21.26 5.06
C SER A 89 -3.11 -20.18 4.06
N ALA A 90 -3.56 -20.60 2.87
CA ALA A 90 -4.10 -19.68 1.88
C ALA A 90 -5.31 -18.88 2.41
N GLU A 91 -6.11 -19.45 3.29
CA GLU A 91 -7.27 -18.79 3.88
C GLU A 91 -6.88 -17.60 4.76
N VAL A 92 -5.79 -17.74 5.52
CA VAL A 92 -5.24 -16.66 6.35
C VAL A 92 -4.77 -15.50 5.46
N LEU A 93 -4.05 -15.81 4.36
CA LEU A 93 -3.60 -14.79 3.41
C LEU A 93 -4.77 -14.09 2.70
N LEU A 94 -5.83 -14.83 2.35
CA LEU A 94 -7.04 -14.27 1.76
C LEU A 94 -7.85 -13.42 2.75
N GLY A 95 -7.69 -13.66 4.05
CA GLY A 95 -8.30 -12.91 5.13
C GLY A 95 -7.57 -11.61 5.48
N ALA A 96 -6.35 -11.43 5.02
CA ALA A 96 -5.57 -10.22 5.28
C ALA A 96 -6.26 -8.98 4.71
N SER A 97 -6.22 -7.90 5.48
CA SER A 97 -6.88 -6.63 5.14
C SER A 97 -5.96 -5.63 4.44
N SER A 98 -4.64 -5.90 4.42
CA SER A 98 -3.65 -5.02 3.82
C SER A 98 -2.37 -5.77 3.43
N MET A 99 -1.60 -5.19 2.52
CA MET A 99 -0.28 -5.71 2.13
C MET A 99 0.69 -5.78 3.32
N ALA A 100 0.57 -4.86 4.29
CA ALA A 100 1.38 -4.87 5.49
C ALA A 100 1.16 -6.14 6.33
N GLU A 101 -0.07 -6.64 6.40
CA GLU A 101 -0.36 -7.90 7.08
C GLU A 101 0.33 -9.09 6.43
N TRP A 102 0.38 -9.15 5.10
CA TRP A 102 1.14 -10.21 4.40
C TRP A 102 2.62 -10.18 4.76
N MET A 103 3.21 -8.99 4.87
CA MET A 103 4.61 -8.85 5.29
C MET A 103 4.80 -9.30 6.74
N ILE A 104 3.91 -8.90 7.64
CA ILE A 104 3.95 -9.33 9.04
C ILE A 104 3.83 -10.85 9.15
N TYR A 105 2.89 -11.46 8.43
CA TYR A 105 2.78 -12.92 8.37
C TYR A 105 4.06 -13.57 7.83
N ALA A 106 4.64 -13.01 6.78
CA ALA A 106 5.90 -13.51 6.23
C ALA A 106 7.04 -13.48 7.27
N GLN A 107 7.10 -12.43 8.10
CA GLN A 107 8.07 -12.33 9.19
C GLN A 107 7.80 -13.32 10.33
N LEU A 108 6.53 -13.41 10.77
CA LEU A 108 6.13 -14.30 11.87
C LEU A 108 6.32 -15.79 11.54
N CYS A 109 6.11 -16.16 10.28
CA CYS A 109 6.20 -17.54 9.83
C CYS A 109 7.58 -17.90 9.27
N ALA A 110 8.50 -16.94 9.13
CA ALA A 110 9.86 -17.19 8.72
C ALA A 110 10.65 -17.92 9.84
N GLU A 111 11.55 -18.82 9.46
CA GLU A 111 12.47 -19.47 10.41
C GLU A 111 13.60 -18.51 10.84
N GLN A 112 13.91 -17.56 10.00
CA GLN A 112 14.93 -16.54 10.25
C GLN A 112 14.33 -15.15 9.99
N GLU A 113 14.83 -14.17 10.71
CA GLU A 113 14.44 -12.77 10.49
C GLU A 113 14.79 -12.34 9.05
N LYS A 114 13.77 -11.96 8.27
CA LYS A 114 13.93 -11.55 6.88
C LYS A 114 14.07 -10.04 6.74
N PHE A 115 13.47 -9.28 7.65
CA PHE A 115 13.53 -7.82 7.70
C PHE A 115 13.30 -7.33 9.13
N ARG A 116 13.79 -6.14 9.44
CA ARG A 116 13.56 -5.50 10.74
C ARG A 116 12.15 -4.91 10.76
N LEU A 117 11.35 -5.29 11.76
CA LEU A 117 10.06 -4.69 12.05
C LEU A 117 10.19 -3.78 13.28
N SER A 118 9.79 -2.53 13.16
CA SER A 118 9.76 -1.58 14.27
C SER A 118 8.41 -0.87 14.33
N PHE A 119 7.91 -0.66 15.55
CA PHE A 119 6.71 0.12 15.80
C PHE A 119 7.12 1.51 16.27
N LEU A 120 6.57 2.53 15.65
CA LEU A 120 6.77 3.94 16.02
C LEU A 120 5.45 4.44 16.64
N SER A 121 5.49 4.95 17.84
CA SER A 121 4.37 5.68 18.45
C SER A 121 4.54 7.17 18.21
N THR A 122 3.43 7.89 18.04
CA THR A 122 3.46 9.36 17.85
C THR A 122 4.07 10.07 19.05
N GLU A 123 3.86 9.56 20.26
CA GLU A 123 4.44 10.11 21.49
C GLU A 123 5.98 10.00 21.54
N ALA A 124 6.54 8.94 20.95
CA ALA A 124 7.99 8.78 20.88
C ALA A 124 8.64 9.73 19.85
N GLN A 125 7.90 10.20 18.85
CA GLN A 125 8.41 11.16 17.86
C GLN A 125 8.54 12.57 18.42
N GLU A 126 7.62 12.99 19.29
CA GLU A 126 7.72 14.30 19.96
C GLU A 126 8.94 14.36 20.88
N ALA A 127 9.21 13.27 21.63
CA ALA A 127 10.40 13.18 22.49
C ALA A 127 11.72 13.07 21.71
N GLN A 128 11.71 12.49 20.49
CA GLN A 128 12.90 12.40 19.65
C GLN A 128 13.19 13.70 18.90
N GLN A 129 12.18 14.48 18.51
CA GLN A 129 12.39 15.78 17.89
C GLN A 129 13.04 16.79 18.84
N ASP A 130 12.73 16.72 20.14
CA ASP A 130 13.38 17.55 21.16
C ASP A 130 14.84 17.15 21.42
N ILE A 131 15.21 15.88 21.16
CA ILE A 131 16.59 15.38 21.34
C ILE A 131 17.45 15.68 20.10
N GLU A 132 16.87 15.62 18.89
CA GLU A 132 17.60 15.93 17.66
C GLU A 132 17.90 17.42 17.49
N ALA A 133 17.07 18.30 18.08
CA ALA A 133 17.32 19.75 18.08
C ALA A 133 18.53 20.18 18.91
N THR A 134 19.04 19.28 19.77
CA THR A 134 20.24 19.54 20.62
C THR A 134 21.46 18.68 20.25
N ALA A 135 21.36 17.85 19.19
CA ALA A 135 22.53 17.13 18.68
C ALA A 135 23.56 18.15 18.17
N ASP A 136 24.62 18.27 18.90
CA ASP A 136 25.76 19.13 18.61
C ASP A 136 26.24 18.90 17.17
N ILE A 137 25.99 19.86 16.29
CA ILE A 137 26.46 19.89 14.89
C ILE A 137 28.02 20.02 14.86
N ALA A 138 28.65 20.04 16.01
CA ALA A 138 30.09 20.26 16.21
C ALA A 138 31.02 19.17 15.64
N CYS A 139 30.48 18.06 15.09
CA CYS A 139 31.27 16.96 14.51
C CYS A 139 31.04 16.74 13.01
N ALA A 140 30.37 17.66 12.30
CA ALA A 140 30.25 17.54 10.84
C ALA A 140 31.59 17.96 10.20
N ASP A 141 32.13 17.08 9.36
CA ASP A 141 33.29 17.38 8.53
C ASP A 141 33.01 18.66 7.73
N PRO A 142 33.87 19.73 7.89
CA PRO A 142 33.65 21.01 7.22
C PRO A 142 33.62 20.89 5.70
N GLU A 143 34.30 19.93 5.11
CA GLU A 143 34.24 19.65 3.68
C GLU A 143 32.85 19.11 3.27
N LEU A 144 32.27 18.23 4.09
CA LEU A 144 30.92 17.70 3.84
C LEU A 144 29.86 18.81 3.96
N VAL A 145 29.98 19.68 4.95
CA VAL A 145 29.09 20.83 5.16
C VAL A 145 29.14 21.76 3.93
N ALA A 146 30.33 22.10 3.44
CA ALA A 146 30.51 22.96 2.27
C ALA A 146 29.91 22.33 0.99
N VAL A 147 30.00 21.00 0.83
CA VAL A 147 29.38 20.27 -0.28
C VAL A 147 27.86 20.29 -0.16
N LEU A 148 27.31 20.12 1.05
CA LEU A 148 25.87 20.15 1.28
C LEU A 148 25.30 21.56 1.05
N GLU A 149 25.98 22.61 1.53
CA GLU A 149 25.58 24.00 1.29
C GLU A 149 25.59 24.34 -0.19
N LYS A 150 26.63 23.93 -0.93
CA LYS A 150 26.72 24.10 -2.38
C LYS A 150 25.58 23.39 -3.10
N ASN A 151 25.24 22.17 -2.68
CA ASN A 151 24.15 21.42 -3.29
C ASN A 151 22.78 22.01 -2.91
N ALA A 152 22.60 22.52 -1.71
CA ALA A 152 21.37 23.18 -1.26
C ALA A 152 21.15 24.53 -1.98
N ALA A 153 22.24 25.25 -2.28
CA ALA A 153 22.20 26.49 -3.05
C ALA A 153 22.04 26.29 -4.56
N PHE A 154 22.07 25.03 -5.04
CA PHE A 154 21.93 24.74 -6.46
C PHE A 154 20.53 25.12 -6.96
N SER A 155 20.46 26.06 -7.87
CA SER A 155 19.24 26.40 -8.60
C SER A 155 19.29 25.77 -9.97
N TYR A 156 18.24 25.01 -10.31
CA TYR A 156 18.15 24.37 -11.63
C TYR A 156 18.06 25.41 -12.74
N PRO A 157 19.04 25.47 -13.68
CA PRO A 157 19.12 26.55 -14.67
C PRO A 157 17.94 26.57 -15.66
N HIS A 158 17.20 25.45 -15.76
CA HIS A 158 16.04 25.34 -16.64
C HIS A 158 14.72 25.18 -15.86
N ALA A 159 14.60 25.84 -14.69
CA ALA A 159 13.39 25.76 -13.85
C ALA A 159 12.12 26.14 -14.61
N ALA A 160 12.20 27.10 -15.53
CA ALA A 160 11.08 27.49 -16.39
C ALA A 160 10.60 26.32 -17.29
N ALA A 161 11.52 25.48 -17.77
CA ALA A 161 11.15 24.31 -18.58
C ALA A 161 10.46 23.21 -17.77
N SER A 162 10.76 23.09 -16.47
CA SER A 162 10.10 22.12 -15.58
C SER A 162 8.64 22.51 -15.26
N ALA A 163 8.27 23.77 -15.43
CA ALA A 163 6.90 24.24 -15.26
C ALA A 163 6.01 24.00 -16.49
N LEU A 164 6.63 23.65 -17.63
CA LEU A 164 5.87 23.37 -18.85
C LEU A 164 5.29 21.94 -18.81
N PRO A 165 4.00 21.78 -19.15
CA PRO A 165 3.42 20.44 -19.23
C PRO A 165 4.09 19.63 -20.35
N SER A 166 4.44 18.37 -20.06
CA SER A 166 5.11 17.48 -21.04
C SER A 166 4.20 17.07 -22.21
N LYS A 167 2.91 17.22 -22.07
CA LYS A 167 1.89 17.00 -23.10
C LYS A 167 0.83 18.10 -23.00
N VAL A 168 0.51 18.74 -24.09
CA VAL A 168 -0.53 19.74 -24.20
C VAL A 168 -1.50 19.32 -25.29
N THR A 169 -2.79 19.38 -25.03
CA THR A 169 -3.81 19.10 -26.04
C THR A 169 -3.94 20.32 -27.00
N ALA A 170 -4.39 20.07 -28.23
CA ALA A 170 -4.61 21.15 -29.21
C ALA A 170 -5.58 22.23 -28.72
N THR A 171 -6.49 21.88 -27.82
CA THR A 171 -7.45 22.79 -27.19
C THR A 171 -6.80 23.71 -26.16
N GLU A 172 -5.83 23.20 -25.41
CA GLU A 172 -5.05 23.98 -24.43
C GLU A 172 -4.10 24.94 -25.14
N LEU A 173 -3.46 24.52 -26.23
CA LEU A 173 -2.63 25.40 -27.07
C LEU A 173 -3.45 26.60 -27.59
N LYS A 174 -4.65 26.37 -28.10
CA LYS A 174 -5.55 27.47 -28.55
C LYS A 174 -5.94 28.42 -27.42
N ARG A 175 -6.02 27.95 -26.17
CA ARG A 175 -6.29 28.83 -25.00
C ARG A 175 -5.09 29.68 -24.60
N LEU A 176 -3.88 29.18 -24.83
CA LEU A 176 -2.64 29.92 -24.53
C LEU A 176 -2.33 30.97 -25.61
N GLU A 177 -2.84 30.82 -26.84
CA GLU A 177 -2.68 31.77 -27.94
C GLU A 177 -3.83 32.78 -28.06
N ALA A 178 -4.90 32.65 -27.28
CA ALA A 178 -6.00 33.63 -27.29
C ALA A 178 -5.59 34.89 -26.51
N PRO A 179 -5.64 36.10 -27.11
CA PRO A 179 -5.26 37.36 -26.48
C PRO A 179 -6.18 37.74 -25.32
#